data_18b9ab38598befef4c05d6a47c57a251
#
_entry.id   18b9ab38598befef4c05d6a47c57a251
#
_cell.length_a   1.000
_cell.length_b   1.000
_cell.length_c   1.000
_cell.angle_alpha   90.00
_cell.angle_beta   90.00
_cell.angle_gamma   90.00
#
_symmetry.space_group_name_H-M   'P 1'
#
loop_
_entity.id
_entity.type
_entity.pdbx_description
1 polymer ?
#
loop_
_entity_poly.entity_id
_entity_poly.type
_entity_poly.pdbx_seq_one_letter_code
_entity_poly.pdbx_strand_id
1 'polypeptide(L)'
;MLFFVNAFGKIALYLQAAAALRSPHWLGLPLLPKSLCPGSPANRGAYNTFIIWIKQLGLSSAKMVVDVGANHGDFSKAASTCFPEAAVLLVEPLPKMQRCLEQIIRTRRNKWRLLPCALGAERGSLPLFVDEGRDDIASLVGFSEEYLKVNPRAQPAGKMICEVKTLDAVAAELAMDHIDLLKIDVEGFEFEVLKGAGQILKKTDAVIIEVSLVRNTGTSGLLVEMLGCLARHGFQIVNVIPSLYDIDEPWRPREFNVLARRGIKSS
;
A
#
# COMPACT_ATOMS: atom_id res chain seq x y z
N MET A 1 -9.05 -34.48 -20.12
CA MET A 1 -10.08 -33.45 -20.33
C MET A 1 -10.15 -32.39 -19.22
N LEU A 2 -9.65 -32.62 -18.01
CA LEU A 2 -9.63 -31.62 -16.90
C LEU A 2 -8.50 -30.56 -17.02
N PHE A 3 -7.44 -30.82 -17.75
CA PHE A 3 -6.30 -29.88 -17.89
C PHE A 3 -6.59 -28.67 -18.80
N PHE A 4 -7.50 -28.81 -19.75
CA PHE A 4 -7.83 -27.70 -20.67
C PHE A 4 -8.78 -26.65 -20.09
N VAL A 5 -9.63 -27.01 -19.12
CA VAL A 5 -10.58 -26.07 -18.51
C VAL A 5 -9.87 -25.05 -17.63
N ASN A 6 -8.76 -25.41 -17.00
CA ASN A 6 -8.00 -24.48 -16.12
C ASN A 6 -7.18 -23.43 -16.90
N ALA A 7 -6.72 -23.72 -18.11
CA ALA A 7 -5.99 -22.77 -18.94
C ALA A 7 -6.92 -21.69 -19.52
N PHE A 8 -8.10 -22.09 -19.99
CA PHE A 8 -9.09 -21.13 -20.52
C PHE A 8 -9.68 -20.23 -19.43
N GLY A 9 -9.94 -20.73 -18.23
CA GLY A 9 -10.40 -19.92 -17.10
C GLY A 9 -9.38 -18.87 -16.66
N LYS A 10 -8.08 -19.22 -16.62
CA LYS A 10 -7.01 -18.29 -16.30
C LYS A 10 -6.78 -17.23 -17.37
N ILE A 11 -6.86 -17.62 -18.64
CA ILE A 11 -6.78 -16.70 -19.79
C ILE A 11 -7.99 -15.75 -19.79
N ALA A 12 -9.19 -16.25 -19.48
CA ALA A 12 -10.40 -15.41 -19.39
C ALA A 12 -10.32 -14.41 -18.22
N LEU A 13 -9.80 -14.81 -17.05
CA LEU A 13 -9.56 -13.89 -15.91
C LEU A 13 -8.48 -12.86 -16.24
N TYR A 14 -7.40 -13.28 -16.90
CA TYR A 14 -6.32 -12.39 -17.33
C TYR A 14 -6.80 -11.41 -18.41
N LEU A 15 -7.63 -11.87 -19.34
CA LEU A 15 -8.23 -11.03 -20.37
C LEU A 15 -9.30 -10.08 -19.80
N GLN A 16 -10.08 -10.52 -18.81
CA GLN A 16 -11.01 -9.64 -18.06
C GLN A 16 -10.28 -8.59 -17.24
N ALA A 17 -9.21 -8.96 -16.53
CA ALA A 17 -8.36 -8.01 -15.81
C ALA A 17 -7.65 -7.06 -16.78
N ALA A 18 -7.11 -7.56 -17.89
CA ALA A 18 -6.46 -6.76 -18.91
C ALA A 18 -7.45 -5.87 -19.69
N ALA A 19 -8.69 -6.31 -19.91
CA ALA A 19 -9.76 -5.51 -20.50
C ALA A 19 -10.26 -4.44 -19.52
N ALA A 20 -10.40 -4.75 -18.24
CA ALA A 20 -10.73 -3.77 -17.19
C ALA A 20 -9.62 -2.69 -17.05
N LEU A 21 -8.35 -3.08 -17.21
CA LEU A 21 -7.20 -2.15 -17.21
C LEU A 21 -7.12 -1.31 -18.50
N ARG A 22 -7.64 -1.79 -19.62
CA ARG A 22 -7.60 -1.08 -20.91
C ARG A 22 -8.79 -0.18 -21.19
N SER A 23 -9.91 -0.35 -20.48
CA SER A 23 -11.13 0.41 -20.72
C SER A 23 -11.81 0.87 -19.43
N PRO A 24 -11.23 1.83 -18.70
CA PRO A 24 -11.77 2.33 -17.43
C PRO A 24 -13.13 3.02 -17.57
N HIS A 25 -13.55 3.38 -18.79
CA HIS A 25 -14.88 3.95 -19.08
C HIS A 25 -16.04 3.02 -18.66
N TRP A 26 -15.83 1.71 -18.69
CA TRP A 26 -16.85 0.72 -18.30
C TRP A 26 -17.21 0.77 -16.82
N LEU A 27 -16.31 1.24 -15.99
CA LEU A 27 -16.50 1.31 -14.54
C LEU A 27 -16.88 2.72 -14.05
N GLY A 28 -17.09 3.68 -14.96
CA GLY A 28 -17.32 5.08 -14.60
C GLY A 28 -16.14 5.69 -13.82
N LEU A 29 -14.93 5.19 -14.04
CA LEU A 29 -13.73 5.68 -13.38
C LEU A 29 -13.20 6.93 -14.11
N PRO A 30 -12.91 8.02 -13.40
CA PRO A 30 -12.25 9.17 -13.99
C PRO A 30 -10.82 8.78 -14.40
N LEU A 31 -10.46 9.07 -15.64
CA LEU A 31 -9.08 8.96 -16.08
C LEU A 31 -8.27 10.12 -15.50
N LEU A 32 -7.07 9.82 -14.96
CA LEU A 32 -6.13 10.87 -14.63
C LEU A 32 -5.79 11.69 -15.88
N PRO A 33 -5.92 13.02 -15.82
CA PRO A 33 -5.39 13.88 -16.87
C PRO A 33 -3.90 13.59 -17.09
N LYS A 34 -3.45 13.61 -18.34
CA LYS A 34 -2.02 13.38 -18.68
C LYS A 34 -1.06 14.28 -17.91
N SER A 35 -1.51 15.47 -17.52
CA SER A 35 -0.76 16.44 -16.70
C SER A 35 -0.52 16.01 -15.24
N LEU A 36 -1.30 15.07 -14.73
CA LEU A 36 -1.17 14.56 -13.36
C LEU A 36 -0.44 13.20 -13.28
N CYS A 37 -0.06 12.63 -14.41
CA CYS A 37 0.78 11.44 -14.53
C CYS A 37 2.09 11.83 -15.22
N PRO A 38 3.07 12.41 -14.53
CA PRO A 38 4.39 12.57 -15.12
C PRO A 38 5.02 11.17 -15.23
N GLY A 39 5.20 10.69 -16.45
CA GLY A 39 6.11 9.62 -16.73
C GLY A 39 5.51 8.37 -17.35
N SER A 40 5.24 7.31 -16.66
CA SER A 40 5.19 6.00 -17.28
C SER A 40 3.77 5.39 -17.38
N PRO A 41 3.51 4.49 -18.36
CA PRO A 41 2.27 3.70 -18.42
C PRO A 41 2.02 2.85 -17.15
N ALA A 42 3.07 2.50 -16.41
CA ALA A 42 2.99 1.75 -15.16
C ALA A 42 2.19 2.50 -14.07
N ASN A 43 2.43 3.81 -13.91
CA ASN A 43 1.75 4.61 -12.88
C ASN A 43 0.23 4.71 -13.08
N ARG A 44 -0.25 4.66 -14.33
CA ARG A 44 -1.70 4.60 -14.61
C ARG A 44 -2.34 3.28 -14.22
N GLY A 45 -1.59 2.17 -14.34
CA GLY A 45 -2.05 0.85 -13.90
C GLY A 45 -2.25 0.81 -12.38
N ALA A 46 -1.26 1.21 -11.62
CA ALA A 46 -1.31 1.27 -10.16
C ALA A 46 -2.45 2.15 -9.65
N TYR A 47 -2.59 3.37 -10.19
CA TYR A 47 -3.66 4.30 -9.85
C TYR A 47 -5.06 3.69 -10.04
N ASN A 48 -5.33 3.06 -11.20
CA ASN A 48 -6.63 2.44 -11.48
C ASN A 48 -6.89 1.24 -10.55
N THR A 49 -5.86 0.47 -10.24
CA THR A 49 -5.93 -0.64 -9.29
C THR A 49 -6.34 -0.16 -7.90
N PHE A 50 -5.73 0.91 -7.39
CA PHE A 50 -6.08 1.49 -6.10
C PHE A 50 -7.53 2.01 -6.06
N ILE A 51 -8.03 2.63 -7.14
CA ILE A 51 -9.44 3.03 -7.21
C ILE A 51 -10.37 1.81 -7.08
N ILE A 52 -10.05 0.69 -7.77
CA ILE A 52 -10.82 -0.54 -7.67
C ILE A 52 -10.83 -1.07 -6.24
N TRP A 53 -9.68 -1.13 -5.57
CA TRP A 53 -9.56 -1.60 -4.20
C TRP A 53 -10.34 -0.74 -3.21
N ILE A 54 -10.22 0.59 -3.33
CA ILE A 54 -10.97 1.54 -2.49
C ILE A 54 -12.49 1.34 -2.67
N LYS A 55 -12.95 1.14 -3.90
CA LYS A 55 -14.37 0.87 -4.17
C LYS A 55 -14.84 -0.46 -3.59
N GLN A 56 -14.01 -1.51 -3.62
CA GLN A 56 -14.34 -2.80 -3.01
C GLN A 56 -14.52 -2.70 -1.50
N LEU A 57 -13.84 -1.78 -0.82
CA LEU A 57 -14.06 -1.53 0.59
C LEU A 57 -15.47 -0.98 0.89
N GLY A 58 -16.17 -0.42 -0.10
CA GLY A 58 -17.54 0.06 0.03
C GLY A 58 -17.70 1.24 0.99
N LEU A 59 -16.66 2.05 1.16
CA LEU A 59 -16.74 3.31 1.91
C LEU A 59 -17.53 4.33 1.08
N SER A 60 -18.59 4.92 1.68
CA SER A 60 -19.39 5.95 1.02
C SER A 60 -18.72 7.33 1.03
N SER A 61 -17.89 7.58 2.02
CA SER A 61 -17.12 8.82 2.19
C SER A 61 -15.88 8.56 3.05
N ALA A 62 -14.91 9.44 2.97
CA ALA A 62 -13.77 9.49 3.89
C ALA A 62 -13.42 10.95 4.17
N LYS A 63 -13.02 11.24 5.40
CA LYS A 63 -12.52 12.55 5.86
C LYS A 63 -11.02 12.52 6.08
N MET A 64 -10.47 11.38 6.52
CA MET A 64 -9.05 11.18 6.81
C MET A 64 -8.55 9.91 6.13
N VAL A 65 -7.56 10.06 5.27
CA VAL A 65 -6.82 8.97 4.63
C VAL A 65 -5.36 9.03 5.09
N VAL A 66 -4.80 7.89 5.47
CA VAL A 66 -3.38 7.77 5.82
C VAL A 66 -2.71 6.79 4.85
N ASP A 67 -1.66 7.25 4.20
CA ASP A 67 -0.87 6.50 3.20
C ASP A 67 0.54 6.29 3.76
N VAL A 68 0.80 5.10 4.30
CA VAL A 68 2.09 4.71 4.88
C VAL A 68 2.90 3.97 3.83
N GLY A 69 4.09 4.50 3.52
CA GLY A 69 4.85 4.15 2.32
C GLY A 69 4.24 4.82 1.09
N ALA A 70 4.15 6.15 1.13
CA ALA A 70 3.42 6.90 0.09
C ALA A 70 4.13 6.90 -1.26
N ASN A 71 5.44 6.71 -1.30
CA ASN A 71 6.25 6.62 -2.52
C ASN A 71 5.94 7.76 -3.52
N HIS A 72 5.46 7.46 -4.72
CA HIS A 72 5.05 8.47 -5.73
C HIS A 72 3.65 9.08 -5.48
N GLY A 73 2.96 8.70 -4.40
CA GLY A 73 1.64 9.19 -4.04
C GLY A 73 0.50 8.68 -4.93
N ASP A 74 0.68 7.55 -5.62
CA ASP A 74 -0.34 7.05 -6.55
C ASP A 74 -1.59 6.55 -5.82
N PHE A 75 -1.42 5.92 -4.64
CA PHE A 75 -2.56 5.59 -3.78
C PHE A 75 -3.26 6.85 -3.28
N SER A 76 -2.53 7.83 -2.77
CA SER A 76 -3.09 9.09 -2.29
C SER A 76 -3.87 9.85 -3.38
N LYS A 77 -3.37 9.83 -4.64
CA LYS A 77 -4.10 10.40 -5.80
C LYS A 77 -5.41 9.65 -6.07
N ALA A 78 -5.37 8.31 -6.00
CA ALA A 78 -6.56 7.46 -6.18
C ALA A 78 -7.59 7.70 -5.06
N ALA A 79 -7.14 7.76 -3.81
CA ALA A 79 -7.98 8.07 -2.66
C ALA A 79 -8.65 9.46 -2.78
N SER A 80 -7.90 10.49 -3.20
CA SER A 80 -8.47 11.83 -3.44
C SER A 80 -9.48 11.87 -4.58
N THR A 81 -9.39 10.95 -5.53
CA THR A 81 -10.38 10.84 -6.59
C THR A 81 -11.67 10.21 -6.09
N CYS A 82 -11.55 9.19 -5.21
CA CYS A 82 -12.70 8.58 -4.56
C CYS A 82 -13.33 9.49 -3.50
N PHE A 83 -12.49 10.26 -2.78
CA PHE A 83 -12.86 11.10 -1.65
C PHE A 83 -12.25 12.51 -1.80
N PRO A 84 -12.82 13.40 -2.64
CA PRO A 84 -12.21 14.70 -2.97
C PRO A 84 -12.05 15.64 -1.76
N GLU A 85 -12.88 15.45 -0.73
CA GLU A 85 -12.87 16.27 0.48
C GLU A 85 -11.99 15.73 1.60
N ALA A 86 -11.42 14.52 1.44
CA ALA A 86 -10.58 13.91 2.46
C ALA A 86 -9.27 14.67 2.65
N ALA A 87 -8.86 14.82 3.91
CA ALA A 87 -7.48 15.10 4.25
C ALA A 87 -6.62 13.85 4.04
N VAL A 88 -5.39 14.02 3.57
CA VAL A 88 -4.47 12.92 3.32
C VAL A 88 -3.17 13.14 4.06
N LEU A 89 -2.80 12.21 4.93
CA LEU A 89 -1.48 12.14 5.56
C LEU A 89 -0.63 11.13 4.78
N LEU A 90 0.45 11.61 4.17
CA LEU A 90 1.43 10.81 3.48
C LEU A 90 2.63 10.59 4.42
N VAL A 91 3.01 9.35 4.63
CA VAL A 91 4.20 8.99 5.41
C VAL A 91 5.22 8.35 4.48
N GLU A 92 6.40 8.99 4.37
CA GLU A 92 7.42 8.57 3.43
C GLU A 92 8.81 8.92 3.96
N PRO A 93 9.68 7.92 4.25
CA PRO A 93 11.00 8.17 4.80
C PRO A 93 12.05 8.56 3.74
N LEU A 94 11.85 8.22 2.45
CA LEU A 94 12.87 8.40 1.41
C LEU A 94 12.91 9.84 0.89
N PRO A 95 14.01 10.61 1.09
CA PRO A 95 14.07 12.03 0.75
C PRO A 95 13.79 12.35 -0.73
N LYS A 96 14.11 11.41 -1.63
CA LYS A 96 13.82 11.56 -3.06
C LYS A 96 12.30 11.57 -3.30
N MET A 97 11.58 10.65 -2.67
CA MET A 97 10.12 10.56 -2.79
C MET A 97 9.45 11.74 -2.09
N GLN A 98 9.96 12.19 -0.95
CA GLN A 98 9.46 13.39 -0.27
C GLN A 98 9.44 14.59 -1.20
N ARG A 99 10.52 14.84 -1.95
CA ARG A 99 10.57 15.94 -2.94
C ARG A 99 9.51 15.82 -4.04
N CYS A 100 9.22 14.59 -4.50
CA CYS A 100 8.15 14.33 -5.46
C CYS A 100 6.78 14.62 -4.84
N LEU A 101 6.54 14.15 -3.62
CA LEU A 101 5.29 14.35 -2.89
C LEU A 101 5.03 15.82 -2.57
N GLU A 102 6.05 16.58 -2.16
CA GLU A 102 5.93 18.03 -1.91
C GLU A 102 5.44 18.80 -3.14
N GLN A 103 5.89 18.43 -4.34
CA GLN A 103 5.41 19.04 -5.59
C GLN A 103 3.91 18.79 -5.81
N ILE A 104 3.45 17.56 -5.49
CA ILE A 104 2.04 17.19 -5.59
C ILE A 104 1.21 17.95 -4.55
N ILE A 105 1.69 17.98 -3.30
CA ILE A 105 1.00 18.63 -2.16
C ILE A 105 0.71 20.10 -2.44
N ARG A 106 1.64 20.83 -3.05
CA ARG A 106 1.45 22.25 -3.41
C ARG A 106 0.19 22.52 -4.26
N THR A 107 -0.30 21.49 -4.97
CA THR A 107 -1.51 21.59 -5.81
C THR A 107 -2.80 21.18 -5.08
N ARG A 108 -2.75 20.75 -3.80
CA ARG A 108 -3.85 20.09 -3.08
C ARG A 108 -4.56 20.93 -2.02
N ARG A 109 -4.47 22.26 -2.11
CA ARG A 109 -5.23 23.20 -1.25
C ARG A 109 -5.11 22.91 0.26
N ASN A 110 -3.91 22.58 0.76
CA ASN A 110 -3.60 22.30 2.16
C ASN A 110 -4.33 21.08 2.79
N LYS A 111 -4.97 20.22 1.99
CA LYS A 111 -5.60 19.00 2.49
C LYS A 111 -4.62 17.83 2.62
N TRP A 112 -3.46 17.95 2.03
CA TRP A 112 -2.42 16.91 2.06
C TRP A 112 -1.26 17.35 2.95
N ARG A 113 -0.77 16.43 3.77
CA ARG A 113 0.38 16.65 4.66
C ARG A 113 1.38 15.52 4.50
N LEU A 114 2.66 15.86 4.37
CA LEU A 114 3.76 14.91 4.36
C LEU A 114 4.37 14.80 5.76
N LEU A 115 4.61 13.57 6.19
CA LEU A 115 5.39 13.22 7.36
C LEU A 115 6.67 12.51 6.88
N PRO A 116 7.85 13.15 6.97
CA PRO A 116 9.09 12.64 6.40
C PRO A 116 9.80 11.67 7.37
N CYS A 117 9.13 10.59 7.74
CA CYS A 117 9.67 9.54 8.61
C CYS A 117 9.14 8.17 8.20
N ALA A 118 9.65 7.11 8.80
CA ALA A 118 9.06 5.80 8.78
C ALA A 118 8.10 5.60 9.96
N LEU A 119 7.24 4.57 9.88
CA LEU A 119 6.45 4.11 11.02
C LEU A 119 6.90 2.71 11.45
N GLY A 120 6.77 2.42 12.75
CA GLY A 120 7.11 1.13 13.33
C GLY A 120 6.48 0.93 14.70
N ALA A 121 6.88 -0.14 15.40
CA ALA A 121 6.36 -0.51 16.71
C ALA A 121 6.75 0.48 17.81
N GLU A 122 7.93 1.10 17.69
CA GLU A 122 8.52 1.99 18.69
C GLU A 122 9.15 3.21 18.03
N ARG A 123 9.26 4.30 18.80
CA ARG A 123 9.99 5.50 18.37
C ARG A 123 11.49 5.23 18.37
N GLY A 124 12.18 5.74 17.36
CA GLY A 124 13.63 5.61 17.30
C GLY A 124 14.21 6.09 15.98
N SER A 125 15.38 5.54 15.66
CA SER A 125 16.07 5.75 14.38
C SER A 125 16.59 4.41 13.90
N LEU A 126 16.26 4.06 12.65
CA LEU A 126 16.68 2.81 12.04
C LEU A 126 17.39 3.06 10.71
N PRO A 127 18.25 2.13 10.28
CA PRO A 127 18.79 2.17 8.93
C PRO A 127 17.69 1.88 7.91
N LEU A 128 17.54 2.77 6.94
CA LEU A 128 16.72 2.60 5.75
C LEU A 128 17.65 2.16 4.62
N PHE A 129 17.44 0.97 4.08
CA PHE A 129 18.18 0.42 2.96
C PHE A 129 17.54 0.88 1.66
N VAL A 130 18.35 1.38 0.74
CA VAL A 130 17.89 1.94 -0.53
C VAL A 130 18.39 1.09 -1.68
N ASP A 131 17.55 0.81 -2.66
CA ASP A 131 17.93 0.18 -3.92
C ASP A 131 18.21 1.28 -4.97
N GLU A 132 19.49 1.49 -5.32
CA GLU A 132 19.87 2.50 -6.33
C GLU A 132 19.48 2.09 -7.76
N GLY A 133 19.28 0.80 -8.02
CA GLY A 133 18.78 0.29 -9.31
C GLY A 133 17.28 0.54 -9.46
N ARG A 134 16.58 0.69 -8.33
CA ARG A 134 15.17 1.04 -8.21
C ARG A 134 15.02 2.10 -7.12
N ASP A 135 15.36 3.31 -7.46
CA ASP A 135 15.47 4.45 -6.56
C ASP A 135 14.14 4.92 -5.91
N ASP A 136 13.08 4.19 -6.16
CA ASP A 136 11.76 4.28 -5.56
C ASP A 136 11.48 3.19 -4.51
N ILE A 137 12.43 2.27 -4.25
CA ILE A 137 12.28 1.20 -3.25
C ILE A 137 13.26 1.40 -2.10
N ALA A 138 12.72 1.35 -0.89
CA ALA A 138 13.49 1.39 0.34
C ALA A 138 12.82 0.53 1.41
N SER A 139 13.61 -0.16 2.23
CA SER A 139 13.13 -1.06 3.29
C SER A 139 13.90 -0.86 4.58
N LEU A 140 13.23 -0.96 5.73
CA LEU A 140 13.85 -0.95 7.06
C LEU A 140 14.48 -2.30 7.44
N VAL A 141 14.17 -3.36 6.72
CA VAL A 141 14.63 -4.73 7.00
C VAL A 141 15.72 -5.20 6.04
N GLY A 142 16.09 -4.37 5.07
CA GLY A 142 17.03 -4.72 4.00
C GLY A 142 16.39 -5.55 2.89
N PHE A 143 17.23 -6.01 1.96
CA PHE A 143 16.80 -6.78 0.81
C PHE A 143 17.24 -8.23 0.97
N SER A 144 16.30 -9.17 0.83
CA SER A 144 16.59 -10.61 0.90
C SER A 144 17.27 -11.12 -0.38
N GLU A 145 17.88 -12.32 -0.30
CA GLU A 145 18.42 -12.98 -1.49
C GLU A 145 17.33 -13.23 -2.53
N GLU A 146 16.11 -13.56 -2.07
CA GLU A 146 14.97 -13.72 -2.96
C GLU A 146 14.58 -12.42 -3.63
N TYR A 147 14.58 -11.29 -2.91
CA TYR A 147 14.34 -9.97 -3.53
C TYR A 147 15.34 -9.72 -4.66
N LEU A 148 16.62 -10.02 -4.42
CA LEU A 148 17.68 -9.84 -5.42
C LEU A 148 17.53 -10.77 -6.63
N LYS A 149 17.05 -12.00 -6.44
CA LYS A 149 16.75 -12.93 -7.54
C LYS A 149 15.62 -12.42 -8.44
N VAL A 150 14.53 -11.91 -7.84
CA VAL A 150 13.36 -11.41 -8.59
C VAL A 150 13.59 -10.03 -9.20
N ASN A 151 14.58 -9.29 -8.68
CA ASN A 151 14.95 -7.96 -9.16
C ASN A 151 16.41 -7.94 -9.63
N PRO A 152 16.74 -8.49 -10.81
CA PRO A 152 18.14 -8.59 -11.26
C PRO A 152 18.81 -7.23 -11.53
N ARG A 153 18.06 -6.14 -11.52
CA ARG A 153 18.54 -4.76 -11.60
C ARG A 153 18.71 -4.10 -10.24
N ALA A 154 18.33 -4.80 -9.16
CA ALA A 154 18.48 -4.30 -7.80
C ALA A 154 19.96 -4.05 -7.51
N GLN A 155 20.26 -2.88 -7.01
CA GLN A 155 21.58 -2.46 -6.56
C GLN A 155 21.45 -1.94 -5.13
N PRO A 156 21.43 -2.83 -4.11
CA PRO A 156 21.42 -2.41 -2.71
C PRO A 156 22.71 -1.67 -2.42
N ALA A 157 22.72 -0.37 -2.51
CA ALA A 157 23.95 0.41 -2.54
C ALA A 157 24.11 1.32 -1.35
N GLY A 158 23.07 1.57 -0.59
CA GLY A 158 23.18 2.50 0.51
C GLY A 158 22.24 2.21 1.65
N LYS A 159 22.61 2.73 2.80
CA LYS A 159 21.71 2.87 3.95
C LYS A 159 21.80 4.30 4.46
N MET A 160 20.66 4.83 4.83
CA MET A 160 20.59 6.10 5.54
C MET A 160 19.86 5.88 6.86
N ILE A 161 20.13 6.72 7.85
CA ILE A 161 19.34 6.69 9.09
C ILE A 161 18.07 7.48 8.87
N CYS A 162 16.92 6.90 9.19
CA CYS A 162 15.64 7.59 9.20
C CYS A 162 15.00 7.57 10.59
N GLU A 163 14.23 8.61 10.87
CA GLU A 163 13.38 8.67 12.06
C GLU A 163 12.24 7.64 11.93
N VAL A 164 11.94 6.94 13.03
CA VAL A 164 10.79 6.04 13.15
C VAL A 164 9.86 6.57 14.23
N LYS A 165 8.58 6.67 13.89
CA LYS A 165 7.51 6.99 14.84
C LYS A 165 6.51 5.85 14.94
N THR A 166 5.64 5.86 15.96
CA THR A 166 4.47 5.00 15.98
C THR A 166 3.27 5.74 15.39
N LEU A 167 2.36 5.02 14.73
CA LEU A 167 1.15 5.68 14.20
C LEU A 167 0.27 6.24 15.32
N ASP A 168 0.24 5.59 16.49
CA ASP A 168 -0.44 6.11 17.68
C ASP A 168 0.13 7.46 18.13
N ALA A 169 1.46 7.61 18.12
CA ALA A 169 2.10 8.87 18.48
C ALA A 169 1.84 9.97 17.44
N VAL A 170 1.87 9.62 16.16
CA VAL A 170 1.52 10.55 15.07
C VAL A 170 0.07 10.99 15.18
N ALA A 171 -0.85 10.07 15.48
CA ALA A 171 -2.26 10.40 15.68
C ALA A 171 -2.44 11.39 16.84
N ALA A 172 -1.74 11.19 17.95
CA ALA A 172 -1.76 12.12 19.07
C ALA A 172 -1.16 13.48 18.74
N GLU A 173 0.02 13.52 18.07
CA GLU A 173 0.70 14.75 17.65
C GLU A 173 -0.15 15.60 16.70
N LEU A 174 -0.96 14.96 15.85
CA LEU A 174 -1.80 15.61 14.85
C LEU A 174 -3.26 15.81 15.29
N ALA A 175 -3.61 15.44 16.53
CA ALA A 175 -4.98 15.39 17.02
C ALA A 175 -5.92 14.63 16.07
N MET A 176 -5.44 13.51 15.54
CA MET A 176 -6.15 12.66 14.61
C MET A 176 -6.92 11.60 15.38
N ASP A 177 -8.22 11.81 15.56
CA ASP A 177 -9.08 10.94 16.36
C ASP A 177 -9.64 9.74 15.61
N HIS A 178 -9.58 9.76 14.28
CA HIS A 178 -10.18 8.74 13.42
C HIS A 178 -9.45 8.63 12.09
N ILE A 179 -9.40 7.44 11.51
CA ILE A 179 -8.91 7.17 10.16
C ILE A 179 -10.00 6.41 9.39
N ASP A 180 -10.48 6.99 8.29
CA ASP A 180 -11.47 6.30 7.45
C ASP A 180 -10.80 5.24 6.57
N LEU A 181 -9.60 5.53 6.07
CA LEU A 181 -8.84 4.61 5.23
C LEU A 181 -7.34 4.69 5.51
N LEU A 182 -6.76 3.57 5.94
CA LEU A 182 -5.33 3.37 6.17
C LEU A 182 -4.76 2.44 5.09
N LYS A 183 -3.73 2.89 4.36
CA LYS A 183 -2.90 2.02 3.51
C LYS A 183 -1.55 1.83 4.20
N ILE A 184 -1.05 0.59 4.22
CA ILE A 184 0.28 0.22 4.72
C ILE A 184 0.97 -0.64 3.67
N ASP A 185 2.10 -0.15 3.16
CA ASP A 185 2.93 -0.83 2.16
C ASP A 185 4.34 -0.23 2.29
N VAL A 186 5.17 -0.91 3.07
CA VAL A 186 6.46 -0.41 3.57
C VAL A 186 7.59 -1.43 3.40
N GLU A 187 7.41 -2.32 2.41
CA GLU A 187 8.46 -3.25 1.95
C GLU A 187 9.01 -4.14 3.09
N GLY A 188 8.08 -4.80 3.82
CA GLY A 188 8.39 -5.82 4.82
C GLY A 188 8.34 -5.37 6.28
N PHE A 189 7.95 -4.11 6.56
CA PHE A 189 7.85 -3.59 7.93
C PHE A 189 6.40 -3.36 8.39
N GLU A 190 5.41 -3.88 7.63
CA GLU A 190 3.97 -3.68 7.83
C GLU A 190 3.50 -4.13 9.22
N PHE A 191 4.03 -5.26 9.71
CA PHE A 191 3.65 -5.79 11.01
C PHE A 191 4.12 -4.89 12.17
N GLU A 192 5.29 -4.29 12.06
CA GLU A 192 5.79 -3.32 13.02
C GLU A 192 4.96 -2.04 13.00
N VAL A 193 4.50 -1.60 11.82
CA VAL A 193 3.56 -0.47 11.71
C VAL A 193 2.25 -0.78 12.44
N LEU A 194 1.68 -1.97 12.26
CA LEU A 194 0.45 -2.38 12.96
C LEU A 194 0.64 -2.44 14.49
N LYS A 195 1.79 -2.90 14.98
CA LYS A 195 2.11 -2.90 16.43
C LYS A 195 2.10 -1.48 16.99
N GLY A 196 2.67 -0.51 16.27
CA GLY A 196 2.71 0.90 16.65
C GLY A 196 1.41 1.67 16.44
N ALA A 197 0.34 1.00 15.99
CA ALA A 197 -0.95 1.58 15.69
C ALA A 197 -2.09 1.08 16.61
N GLY A 198 -1.77 0.41 17.71
CA GLY A 198 -2.72 -0.36 18.51
C GLY A 198 -3.92 0.43 19.05
N GLN A 199 -3.82 1.74 19.27
CA GLN A 199 -4.95 2.58 19.71
C GLN A 199 -5.70 3.15 18.51
N ILE A 200 -5.00 3.71 17.51
CA ILE A 200 -5.66 4.34 16.36
C ILE A 200 -6.33 3.30 15.45
N LEU A 201 -5.83 2.08 15.40
CA LEU A 201 -6.50 0.98 14.70
C LEU A 201 -7.89 0.70 15.24
N LYS A 202 -8.18 0.93 16.53
CA LYS A 202 -9.52 0.81 17.11
C LYS A 202 -10.49 1.85 16.55
N LYS A 203 -9.96 2.94 16.01
CA LYS A 203 -10.67 4.07 15.42
C LYS A 203 -10.40 4.18 13.91
N THR A 204 -10.04 3.07 13.26
CA THR A 204 -9.82 2.99 11.82
C THR A 204 -10.94 2.16 11.19
N ASP A 205 -11.56 2.65 10.10
CA ASP A 205 -12.69 1.97 9.46
C ASP A 205 -12.23 0.93 8.45
N ALA A 206 -11.22 1.23 7.64
CA ALA A 206 -10.75 0.33 6.61
C ALA A 206 -9.21 0.36 6.49
N VAL A 207 -8.66 -0.79 6.11
CA VAL A 207 -7.22 -0.99 5.91
C VAL A 207 -6.99 -1.66 4.56
N ILE A 208 -5.98 -1.16 3.83
CA ILE A 208 -5.34 -1.86 2.71
C ILE A 208 -3.89 -2.09 3.15
N ILE A 209 -3.46 -3.35 3.15
CA ILE A 209 -2.12 -3.68 3.63
C ILE A 209 -1.48 -4.75 2.76
N GLU A 210 -0.21 -4.56 2.40
CA GLU A 210 0.57 -5.59 1.76
C GLU A 210 1.04 -6.62 2.78
N VAL A 211 1.00 -7.89 2.41
CA VAL A 211 1.38 -9.01 3.28
C VAL A 211 2.06 -10.12 2.50
N SER A 212 3.07 -10.74 3.10
CA SER A 212 3.82 -11.82 2.47
C SER A 212 3.39 -13.20 2.97
N LEU A 213 3.42 -14.20 2.09
CA LEU A 213 3.30 -15.63 2.47
C LEU A 213 4.59 -16.19 3.07
N VAL A 214 5.71 -15.65 2.64
CA VAL A 214 7.04 -16.10 3.03
C VAL A 214 7.74 -14.95 3.75
N ARG A 215 8.44 -15.23 4.84
CA ARG A 215 9.27 -14.21 5.49
C ARG A 215 10.42 -13.84 4.55
N ASN A 216 10.27 -12.72 3.88
CA ASN A 216 11.35 -12.16 3.07
C ASN A 216 12.47 -11.62 3.96
N THR A 217 12.13 -11.29 5.22
CA THR A 217 13.05 -10.77 6.24
C THR A 217 12.59 -11.21 7.62
N GLY A 218 13.45 -11.13 8.64
CA GLY A 218 13.17 -11.63 10.00
C GLY A 218 11.97 -11.00 10.71
N THR A 219 11.53 -9.81 10.29
CA THR A 219 10.43 -9.05 10.92
C THR A 219 9.14 -9.00 10.12
N SER A 220 9.16 -9.42 8.84
CA SER A 220 7.94 -9.43 8.02
C SER A 220 6.91 -10.37 8.62
N GLY A 221 5.70 -9.84 8.86
CA GLY A 221 4.56 -10.63 9.31
C GLY A 221 4.06 -11.54 8.19
N LEU A 222 3.81 -12.80 8.52
CA LEU A 222 3.17 -13.72 7.58
C LEU A 222 1.69 -13.38 7.42
N LEU A 223 1.11 -13.73 6.28
CA LEU A 223 -0.31 -13.54 5.99
C LEU A 223 -1.22 -13.96 7.17
N VAL A 224 -0.97 -15.13 7.78
CA VAL A 224 -1.77 -15.63 8.90
C VAL A 224 -1.67 -14.74 10.12
N GLU A 225 -0.46 -14.23 10.45
CA GLU A 225 -0.22 -13.34 11.59
C GLU A 225 -0.92 -12.00 11.37
N MET A 226 -0.85 -11.48 10.14
CA MET A 226 -1.46 -10.21 9.74
C MET A 226 -2.99 -10.29 9.76
N LEU A 227 -3.58 -11.34 9.18
CA LEU A 227 -5.03 -11.58 9.23
C LEU A 227 -5.51 -11.73 10.68
N GLY A 228 -4.76 -12.47 11.50
CA GLY A 228 -5.04 -12.61 12.94
C GLY A 228 -4.98 -11.28 13.68
N CYS A 229 -4.01 -10.43 13.35
CA CYS A 229 -3.90 -9.08 13.92
C CYS A 229 -5.11 -8.22 13.54
N LEU A 230 -5.46 -8.15 12.26
CA LEU A 230 -6.61 -7.40 11.77
C LEU A 230 -7.91 -7.89 12.42
N ALA A 231 -8.12 -9.21 12.52
CA ALA A 231 -9.30 -9.79 13.15
C ALA A 231 -9.42 -9.42 14.63
N ARG A 232 -8.31 -9.47 15.40
CA ARG A 232 -8.31 -9.04 16.82
C ARG A 232 -8.64 -7.56 16.99
N HIS A 233 -8.34 -6.73 15.99
CA HIS A 233 -8.74 -5.32 15.97
C HIS A 233 -10.16 -5.11 15.41
N GLY A 234 -10.92 -6.17 15.12
CA GLY A 234 -12.32 -6.11 14.69
C GLY A 234 -12.51 -5.83 13.20
N PHE A 235 -11.48 -6.01 12.38
CA PHE A 235 -11.62 -5.93 10.93
C PHE A 235 -12.13 -7.25 10.36
N GLN A 236 -12.98 -7.14 9.36
CA GLN A 236 -13.42 -8.24 8.50
C GLN A 236 -12.70 -8.13 7.17
N ILE A 237 -12.21 -9.26 6.66
CA ILE A 237 -11.50 -9.30 5.38
C ILE A 237 -12.52 -9.17 4.25
N VAL A 238 -12.31 -8.17 3.40
CA VAL A 238 -13.14 -7.92 2.20
C VAL A 238 -12.58 -8.69 1.02
N ASN A 239 -11.25 -8.65 0.84
CA ASN A 239 -10.58 -9.31 -0.27
C ASN A 239 -9.12 -9.59 0.07
N VAL A 240 -8.54 -10.60 -0.59
CA VAL A 240 -7.11 -10.95 -0.54
C VAL A 240 -6.63 -11.10 -1.98
N ILE A 241 -5.83 -10.18 -2.46
CA ILE A 241 -5.47 -10.02 -3.87
C ILE A 241 -3.98 -10.32 -4.05
N PRO A 242 -3.60 -11.37 -4.80
CA PRO A 242 -2.19 -11.63 -5.07
C PRO A 242 -1.52 -10.46 -5.80
N SER A 243 -0.34 -10.05 -5.37
CA SER A 243 0.44 -8.96 -5.97
C SER A 243 1.74 -9.45 -6.60
N LEU A 244 2.48 -10.30 -5.92
CA LEU A 244 3.74 -10.86 -6.42
C LEU A 244 3.68 -12.38 -6.48
N TYR A 245 4.28 -12.95 -7.52
CA TYR A 245 4.38 -14.40 -7.71
C TYR A 245 5.85 -14.84 -7.68
N ASP A 246 6.05 -16.10 -7.29
CA ASP A 246 7.37 -16.72 -7.31
C ASP A 246 7.91 -16.83 -8.74
N ILE A 247 9.21 -16.62 -8.93
CA ILE A 247 9.85 -16.74 -10.25
C ILE A 247 9.97 -18.20 -10.68
N ASP A 248 10.35 -19.07 -9.75
CA ASP A 248 10.59 -20.48 -10.03
C ASP A 248 9.26 -21.26 -10.07
N GLU A 249 8.24 -20.76 -9.33
CA GLU A 249 6.89 -21.31 -9.27
C GLU A 249 5.83 -20.23 -9.63
N PRO A 250 5.64 -19.88 -10.90
CA PRO A 250 4.79 -18.74 -11.31
C PRO A 250 3.30 -18.85 -10.96
N TRP A 251 2.85 -20.01 -10.49
CA TRP A 251 1.49 -20.21 -9.94
C TRP A 251 1.38 -19.94 -8.45
N ARG A 252 2.51 -19.78 -7.72
CA ARG A 252 2.58 -19.57 -6.29
C ARG A 252 2.67 -18.08 -6.00
N PRO A 253 1.63 -17.46 -5.43
CA PRO A 253 1.74 -16.08 -4.97
C PRO A 253 2.66 -16.00 -3.75
N ARG A 254 3.45 -14.94 -3.66
CA ARG A 254 4.35 -14.63 -2.54
C ARG A 254 3.82 -13.51 -1.68
N GLU A 255 3.16 -12.55 -2.31
CA GLU A 255 2.62 -11.36 -1.65
C GLU A 255 1.18 -11.11 -2.05
N PHE A 256 0.45 -10.49 -1.14
CA PHE A 256 -0.94 -10.15 -1.31
C PHE A 256 -1.22 -8.74 -0.81
N ASN A 257 -2.19 -8.08 -1.41
CA ASN A 257 -2.85 -6.94 -0.83
C ASN A 257 -4.13 -7.39 -0.13
N VAL A 258 -4.21 -7.18 1.17
CA VAL A 258 -5.38 -7.48 1.98
C VAL A 258 -6.22 -6.23 2.15
N LEU A 259 -7.48 -6.33 1.76
CA LEU A 259 -8.50 -5.31 1.96
C LEU A 259 -9.36 -5.73 3.15
N ALA A 260 -9.45 -4.90 4.16
CA ALA A 260 -10.20 -5.18 5.37
C ALA A 260 -10.97 -3.95 5.85
N ARG A 261 -12.15 -4.15 6.43
CA ARG A 261 -12.95 -3.05 7.00
C ARG A 261 -13.78 -3.50 8.19
N ARG A 262 -14.22 -2.52 8.99
CA ARG A 262 -15.17 -2.71 10.08
C ARG A 262 -16.63 -2.61 9.60
N GLY A 263 -17.54 -3.15 10.37
CA GLY A 263 -18.98 -2.91 10.20
C GLY A 263 -19.59 -3.51 8.95
N ILE A 264 -19.02 -4.57 8.38
CA ILE A 264 -19.68 -5.36 7.35
C ILE A 264 -20.82 -6.10 8.04
N LYS A 265 -22.07 -5.79 7.68
CA LYS A 265 -23.21 -6.57 8.15
C LYS A 265 -23.09 -7.99 7.60
N SER A 266 -23.02 -8.99 8.49
CA SER A 266 -23.19 -10.38 8.09
C SER A 266 -24.58 -10.52 7.44
N SER A 267 -24.59 -10.86 6.15
CA SER A 267 -25.78 -11.24 5.40
C SER A 267 -26.30 -12.58 5.88
#